data_0278d5093ac4ce978eb829cea716a527
#
_entry.id   0278d5093ac4ce978eb829cea716a527
#
_cell.length_a   1.000
_cell.length_b   1.000
_cell.length_c   1.000
_cell.angle_alpha   90.00
_cell.angle_beta   90.00
_cell.angle_gamma   90.00
#
_symmetry.space_group_name_H-M   'P 1'
#
loop_
_entity.id
_entity.type
_entity.pdbx_description
1 polymer ?
#
loop_
_entity_poly.entity_id
_entity_poly.type
_entity_poly.pdbx_seq_one_letter_code
_entity_poly.pdbx_strand_id
1 'polypeptide(L)'
;MRIGRRTFIAGASATLGLVFAKPAFAREKIKIRDLYKTQAEFSDQAKSFAASREVINVPGFMAPPLKADASFFVLTQRPMAVCPFCETSADWPSDIVFVRTSKIVDAVAFNRPIMTTGILELGEAKDEETGFVSLVRLVDAQFEIL
;
A
#
# COMPACT_ATOMS: atom_id res chain seq x y z
N MET A 1 -35.99 -56.28 -38.09
CA MET A 1 -35.01 -56.21 -36.98
C MET A 1 -34.27 -54.90 -37.06
N ARG A 2 -34.66 -53.90 -36.25
CA ARG A 2 -34.08 -52.54 -36.30
C ARG A 2 -33.42 -52.25 -34.97
N ILE A 3 -32.10 -52.05 -35.00
CA ILE A 3 -31.27 -51.71 -33.85
C ILE A 3 -31.25 -50.19 -33.72
N GLY A 4 -31.85 -49.67 -32.66
CA GLY A 4 -31.82 -48.25 -32.34
C GLY A 4 -30.53 -47.87 -31.60
N ARG A 5 -29.75 -46.97 -32.19
CA ARG A 5 -28.60 -46.32 -31.56
C ARG A 5 -29.11 -45.20 -30.66
N ARG A 6 -28.95 -45.31 -29.35
CA ARG A 6 -29.12 -44.19 -28.42
C ARG A 6 -27.78 -43.54 -28.15
N THR A 7 -27.62 -42.36 -28.69
CA THR A 7 -26.48 -41.49 -28.45
C THR A 7 -26.70 -40.80 -27.12
N PHE A 8 -25.86 -41.06 -26.12
CA PHE A 8 -25.79 -40.28 -24.89
C PHE A 8 -24.89 -39.07 -25.12
N ILE A 9 -25.46 -37.86 -25.11
CA ILE A 9 -24.71 -36.61 -25.08
C ILE A 9 -24.48 -36.29 -23.62
N ALA A 10 -23.24 -36.46 -23.16
CA ALA A 10 -22.78 -35.96 -21.86
C ALA A 10 -22.52 -34.47 -21.98
N GLY A 11 -23.43 -33.67 -21.46
CA GLY A 11 -23.24 -32.21 -21.33
C GLY A 11 -22.21 -31.89 -20.22
N ALA A 12 -21.03 -31.49 -20.58
CA ALA A 12 -20.07 -30.91 -19.65
C ALA A 12 -20.46 -29.46 -19.38
N SER A 13 -21.07 -29.20 -18.23
CA SER A 13 -21.31 -27.82 -17.74
C SER A 13 -20.00 -27.25 -17.21
N ALA A 14 -19.30 -26.48 -18.02
CA ALA A 14 -18.20 -25.67 -17.58
C ALA A 14 -18.74 -24.44 -16.81
N THR A 15 -18.70 -24.49 -15.49
CA THR A 15 -18.95 -23.32 -14.65
C THR A 15 -17.77 -22.37 -14.76
N LEU A 16 -17.91 -21.36 -15.60
CA LEU A 16 -16.96 -20.24 -15.67
C LEU A 16 -17.10 -19.44 -14.38
N GLY A 17 -16.18 -19.65 -13.45
CA GLY A 17 -16.09 -18.84 -12.23
C GLY A 17 -15.69 -17.41 -12.62
N LEU A 18 -16.64 -16.49 -12.56
CA LEU A 18 -16.38 -15.06 -12.71
C LEU A 18 -15.59 -14.61 -11.49
N VAL A 19 -14.29 -14.47 -11.64
CA VAL A 19 -13.45 -13.77 -10.65
C VAL A 19 -13.77 -12.29 -10.79
N PHE A 20 -14.63 -11.77 -9.94
CA PHE A 20 -14.85 -10.33 -9.82
C PHE A 20 -13.60 -9.69 -9.22
N ALA A 21 -12.72 -9.17 -10.06
CA ALA A 21 -11.69 -8.26 -9.61
C ALA A 21 -12.38 -7.00 -9.05
N LYS A 22 -12.21 -6.70 -7.77
CA LYS A 22 -12.72 -5.46 -7.18
C LYS A 22 -12.13 -4.28 -7.96
N PRO A 23 -12.95 -3.33 -8.43
CA PRO A 23 -12.44 -2.15 -9.12
C PRO A 23 -11.49 -1.38 -8.21
N ALA A 24 -10.46 -0.75 -8.78
CA ALA A 24 -9.40 -0.05 -8.03
C ALA A 24 -9.94 1.03 -7.06
N PHE A 25 -11.13 1.56 -7.33
CA PHE A 25 -11.81 2.54 -6.47
C PHE A 25 -12.51 1.97 -5.23
N ALA A 26 -12.65 0.65 -5.12
CA ALA A 26 -13.35 -0.02 -3.99
C ALA A 26 -12.39 -0.52 -2.90
N ARG A 27 -11.11 -0.11 -2.93
CA ARG A 27 -10.15 -0.47 -1.90
C ARG A 27 -10.39 0.33 -0.64
N GLU A 28 -10.23 -0.32 0.51
CA GLU A 28 -10.35 0.33 1.81
C GLU A 28 -9.38 1.51 1.93
N LYS A 29 -9.87 2.61 2.48
CA LYS A 29 -9.11 3.85 2.66
C LYS A 29 -8.87 4.08 4.14
N ILE A 30 -7.62 4.22 4.53
CA ILE A 30 -7.22 4.56 5.88
C ILE A 30 -6.34 5.81 5.89
N LYS A 31 -6.57 6.72 6.83
CA LYS A 31 -5.69 7.89 7.00
C LYS A 31 -4.49 7.50 7.87
N ILE A 32 -3.37 8.17 7.67
CA ILE A 32 -2.15 7.90 8.45
C ILE A 32 -2.41 7.97 9.95
N ARG A 33 -3.15 8.97 10.42
CA ARG A 33 -3.52 9.12 11.84
C ARG A 33 -4.32 7.94 12.40
N ASP A 34 -5.11 7.28 11.55
CA ASP A 34 -5.99 6.17 11.95
C ASP A 34 -5.22 4.83 11.98
N LEU A 35 -3.95 4.82 11.59
CA LEU A 35 -3.05 3.68 11.76
C LEU A 35 -2.65 3.46 13.22
N TYR A 36 -2.74 4.50 14.03
CA TYR A 36 -2.31 4.50 15.43
C TYR A 36 -3.50 4.65 16.37
N LYS A 37 -3.48 3.90 17.47
CA LYS A 37 -4.36 4.07 18.62
C LYS A 37 -3.76 5.04 19.61
N THR A 38 -2.45 4.93 19.84
CA THR A 38 -1.61 5.83 20.61
C THR A 38 -0.29 6.01 19.87
N GLN A 39 0.60 6.89 20.33
CA GLN A 39 1.93 7.05 19.71
C GLN A 39 2.77 5.77 19.68
N ALA A 40 2.50 4.83 20.59
CA ALA A 40 3.24 3.58 20.73
C ALA A 40 2.47 2.33 20.27
N GLU A 41 1.21 2.47 19.89
CA GLU A 41 0.34 1.33 19.57
C GLU A 41 -0.42 1.54 18.27
N PHE A 42 -0.38 0.52 17.40
CA PHE A 42 -1.16 0.51 16.16
C PHE A 42 -2.63 0.22 16.44
N SER A 43 -3.51 0.80 15.65
CA SER A 43 -4.94 0.53 15.70
C SER A 43 -5.27 -0.91 15.30
N ASP A 44 -6.40 -1.42 15.77
CA ASP A 44 -6.86 -2.77 15.41
C ASP A 44 -7.16 -2.87 13.91
N GLN A 45 -7.63 -1.79 13.30
CA GLN A 45 -7.83 -1.69 11.86
C GLN A 45 -6.51 -1.82 11.08
N ALA A 46 -5.46 -1.11 11.50
CA ALA A 46 -4.14 -1.22 10.89
C ALA A 46 -3.57 -2.64 11.03
N LYS A 47 -3.70 -3.25 12.21
CA LYS A 47 -3.26 -4.63 12.46
C LYS A 47 -4.02 -5.62 11.56
N SER A 48 -5.33 -5.42 11.36
CA SER A 48 -6.14 -6.25 10.48
C SER A 48 -5.70 -6.16 9.02
N PHE A 49 -5.46 -4.94 8.51
CA PHE A 49 -4.96 -4.75 7.15
C PHE A 49 -3.58 -5.36 6.93
N ALA A 50 -2.67 -5.22 7.89
CA ALA A 50 -1.35 -5.83 7.82
C ALA A 50 -1.43 -7.37 7.83
N ALA A 51 -2.29 -7.95 8.66
CA ALA A 51 -2.47 -9.40 8.74
C ALA A 51 -3.11 -9.99 7.49
N SER A 52 -4.12 -9.32 6.92
CA SER A 52 -4.80 -9.78 5.70
C SER A 52 -3.99 -9.56 4.42
N ARG A 53 -2.94 -8.72 4.48
CA ARG A 53 -2.16 -8.26 3.31
C ARG A 53 -3.04 -7.68 2.20
N GLU A 54 -4.16 -7.10 2.57
CA GLU A 54 -5.06 -6.44 1.66
C GLU A 54 -4.44 -5.16 1.10
N VAL A 55 -4.67 -4.90 -0.18
CA VAL A 55 -4.22 -3.65 -0.81
C VAL A 55 -5.14 -2.52 -0.38
N ILE A 56 -4.58 -1.51 0.27
CA ILE A 56 -5.29 -0.36 0.82
C ILE A 56 -4.89 0.95 0.16
N ASN A 57 -5.70 1.97 0.35
CA ASN A 57 -5.45 3.34 -0.09
C ASN A 57 -5.14 4.24 1.11
N VAL A 58 -4.01 4.94 1.03
CA VAL A 58 -3.58 5.89 2.07
C VAL A 58 -3.35 7.27 1.44
N PRO A 59 -4.17 8.27 1.76
CA PRO A 59 -3.98 9.63 1.29
C PRO A 59 -2.90 10.36 2.09
N GLY A 60 -2.17 11.23 1.43
CA GLY A 60 -1.15 12.04 2.08
C GLY A 60 -0.39 12.93 1.11
N PHE A 61 0.81 13.27 1.48
CA PHE A 61 1.72 14.12 0.71
C PHE A 61 3.08 13.45 0.61
N MET A 62 3.78 13.65 -0.50
CA MET A 62 5.13 13.14 -0.67
C MET A 62 6.12 14.10 0.01
N ALA A 63 6.89 13.63 0.98
CA ALA A 63 8.01 14.40 1.50
C ALA A 63 9.07 14.58 0.40
N PRO A 64 9.87 15.66 0.44
CA PRO A 64 10.98 15.82 -0.48
C PRO A 64 11.86 14.58 -0.51
N PRO A 65 12.30 14.10 -1.69
CA PRO A 65 13.05 12.86 -1.81
C PRO A 65 14.41 12.97 -1.10
N LEU A 66 14.76 11.91 -0.37
CA LEU A 66 16.05 11.77 0.31
C LEU A 66 17.22 11.51 -0.65
N LYS A 67 16.89 10.91 -1.79
CA LYS A 67 17.85 10.49 -2.80
C LYS A 67 17.21 10.60 -4.18
N ALA A 68 17.96 11.08 -5.16
CA ALA A 68 17.58 10.99 -6.56
C ALA A 68 17.51 9.51 -7.00
N ASP A 69 16.62 9.20 -7.92
CA ASP A 69 16.44 7.85 -8.48
C ASP A 69 16.11 6.77 -7.43
N ALA A 70 15.37 7.13 -6.39
CA ALA A 70 14.92 6.19 -5.39
C ALA A 70 13.63 5.47 -5.80
N SER A 71 13.52 4.19 -5.42
CA SER A 71 12.28 3.41 -5.51
C SER A 71 11.47 3.45 -4.21
N PHE A 72 11.60 4.52 -3.47
CA PHE A 72 10.86 4.77 -2.22
C PHE A 72 10.63 6.26 -2.01
N PHE A 73 9.67 6.58 -1.15
CA PHE A 73 9.45 7.91 -0.62
C PHE A 73 8.81 7.83 0.76
N VAL A 74 8.75 8.95 1.44
CA VAL A 74 8.04 9.09 2.71
C VAL A 74 6.70 9.78 2.44
N LEU A 75 5.62 9.11 2.81
CA LEU A 75 4.27 9.67 2.80
C LEU A 75 4.01 10.35 4.13
N THR A 76 3.55 11.59 4.09
CA THR A 76 3.29 12.40 5.28
C THR A 76 1.81 12.76 5.38
N GLN A 77 1.32 12.94 6.59
CA GLN A 77 -0.08 13.36 6.83
C GLN A 77 -0.34 14.81 6.43
N ARG A 78 0.68 15.66 6.54
CA ARG A 78 0.64 17.08 6.23
C ARG A 78 1.73 17.43 5.23
N PRO A 79 1.54 18.49 4.42
CA PRO A 79 2.62 18.98 3.56
C PRO A 79 3.86 19.33 4.37
N MET A 80 5.02 18.81 3.99
CA MET A 80 6.29 19.06 4.65
C MET A 80 7.33 19.46 3.61
N ALA A 81 7.85 20.67 3.72
CA ALA A 81 8.88 21.21 2.83
C ALA A 81 10.29 20.69 3.13
N VAL A 82 10.46 20.04 4.29
CA VAL A 82 11.73 19.48 4.76
C VAL A 82 11.55 17.99 5.03
N CYS A 83 12.58 17.20 4.73
CA CYS A 83 12.55 15.76 5.03
C CYS A 83 12.52 15.54 6.55
N PRO A 84 11.51 14.82 7.10
CA PRO A 84 11.40 14.58 8.54
C PRO A 84 12.54 13.73 9.13
N PHE A 85 13.38 13.12 8.29
CA PHE A 85 14.43 12.18 8.68
C PHE A 85 15.85 12.70 8.51
N CYS A 86 16.02 13.95 8.08
CA CYS A 86 17.35 14.50 7.84
C CYS A 86 18.13 14.81 9.13
N GLU A 87 17.49 14.77 10.29
CA GLU A 87 18.11 15.22 11.54
C GLU A 87 18.34 14.13 12.59
N THR A 88 17.49 13.15 12.79
CA THR A 88 17.74 12.03 13.72
C THR A 88 16.91 10.79 13.46
N SER A 89 17.49 9.62 13.74
CA SER A 89 16.80 8.31 13.70
C SER A 89 16.09 7.94 15.01
N ALA A 90 15.91 8.87 15.93
CA ALA A 90 15.61 8.50 17.32
C ALA A 90 14.15 8.10 17.57
N ASP A 91 13.17 8.75 16.93
CA ASP A 91 11.77 8.45 17.19
C ASP A 91 10.95 8.47 15.90
N TRP A 92 10.33 7.33 15.55
CA TRP A 92 9.44 7.24 14.41
C TRP A 92 8.20 8.10 14.64
N PRO A 93 7.95 9.14 13.82
CA PRO A 93 6.77 9.97 13.97
C PRO A 93 5.49 9.20 13.58
N SER A 94 4.39 9.41 14.29
CA SER A 94 3.10 8.78 14.01
C SER A 94 2.34 9.36 12.80
N ASP A 95 2.92 10.33 12.10
CA ASP A 95 2.31 11.04 10.98
C ASP A 95 2.97 10.74 9.63
N ILE A 96 3.79 9.68 9.56
CA ILE A 96 4.51 9.28 8.36
C ILE A 96 4.39 7.79 8.07
N VAL A 97 4.56 7.43 6.80
CA VAL A 97 4.64 6.05 6.30
C VAL A 97 5.78 5.95 5.30
N PHE A 98 6.63 4.94 5.45
CA PHE A 98 7.62 4.60 4.45
C PHE A 98 6.94 3.88 3.29
N VAL A 99 7.13 4.34 2.06
CA VAL A 99 6.51 3.77 0.86
C VAL A 99 7.57 3.22 -0.05
N ARG A 100 7.50 1.92 -0.33
CA ARG A 100 8.36 1.24 -1.30
C ARG A 100 7.59 0.95 -2.58
N THR A 101 8.12 1.42 -3.68
CA THR A 101 7.60 1.22 -5.02
C THR A 101 8.46 0.22 -5.80
N SER A 102 7.93 -0.35 -6.87
CA SER A 102 8.68 -1.23 -7.78
C SER A 102 9.47 -0.46 -8.85
N LYS A 103 9.25 0.85 -8.95
CA LYS A 103 9.88 1.72 -9.96
C LYS A 103 10.47 2.94 -9.27
N ILE A 104 11.42 3.58 -9.95
CA ILE A 104 11.91 4.90 -9.56
C ILE A 104 10.75 5.87 -9.46
N VAL A 105 10.74 6.66 -8.40
CA VAL A 105 9.68 7.62 -8.07
C VAL A 105 10.01 8.98 -8.66
N ASP A 106 9.12 9.49 -9.48
CA ASP A 106 9.15 10.89 -9.88
C ASP A 106 8.64 11.76 -8.71
N ALA A 107 9.48 12.69 -8.28
CA ALA A 107 9.14 13.56 -7.15
C ALA A 107 7.93 14.43 -7.46
N VAL A 108 6.95 14.41 -6.55
CA VAL A 108 5.79 15.29 -6.58
C VAL A 108 6.01 16.45 -5.63
N ALA A 109 5.55 17.64 -5.99
CA ALA A 109 5.64 18.79 -5.09
C ALA A 109 5.00 18.48 -3.73
N PHE A 110 5.70 18.82 -2.65
CA PHE A 110 5.34 18.42 -1.27
C PHE A 110 3.95 18.87 -0.81
N ASN A 111 3.38 19.87 -1.46
CA ASN A 111 2.06 20.43 -1.17
C ASN A 111 0.94 19.86 -2.05
N ARG A 112 1.24 18.91 -2.93
CA ARG A 112 0.23 18.24 -3.75
C ARG A 112 -0.27 16.97 -3.07
N PRO A 113 -1.57 16.83 -2.84
CA PRO A 113 -2.12 15.61 -2.28
C PRO A 113 -2.01 14.44 -3.26
N ILE A 114 -1.65 13.29 -2.73
CA ILE A 114 -1.55 12.04 -3.47
C ILE A 114 -2.36 10.95 -2.79
N MET A 115 -2.81 9.97 -3.55
CA MET A 115 -3.34 8.71 -3.05
C MET A 115 -2.29 7.63 -3.28
N THR A 116 -1.81 7.02 -2.21
CA THR A 116 -0.88 5.89 -2.27
C THR A 116 -1.64 4.59 -2.05
N THR A 117 -1.40 3.63 -2.91
CA THR A 117 -2.02 2.31 -2.88
C THR A 117 -0.93 1.26 -2.67
N GLY A 118 -1.09 0.37 -1.70
CA GLY A 118 -0.11 -0.66 -1.40
C GLY A 118 -0.55 -1.62 -0.31
N ILE A 119 0.34 -2.53 0.06
CA ILE A 119 0.14 -3.50 1.14
C ILE A 119 0.77 -2.92 2.41
N LEU A 120 -0.01 -2.85 3.49
CA LEU A 120 0.46 -2.33 4.77
C LEU A 120 1.30 -3.38 5.49
N GLU A 121 2.45 -2.95 5.99
CA GLU A 121 3.29 -3.71 6.91
C GLU A 121 3.58 -2.89 8.16
N LEU A 122 3.48 -3.53 9.31
CA LEU A 122 3.71 -2.94 10.63
C LEU A 122 4.89 -3.62 11.33
N GLY A 123 5.56 -2.87 12.18
CA GLY A 123 6.71 -3.34 12.95
C GLY A 123 8.04 -2.85 12.39
N GLU A 124 9.07 -2.91 13.21
CA GLU A 124 10.41 -2.44 12.86
C GLU A 124 10.99 -3.24 11.68
N ALA A 125 11.47 -2.53 10.70
CA ALA A 125 12.27 -3.09 9.62
C ALA A 125 13.28 -2.07 9.12
N LYS A 126 14.49 -2.57 8.82
CA LYS A 126 15.56 -1.79 8.23
C LYS A 126 15.59 -2.01 6.72
N ASP A 127 15.60 -0.93 5.98
CA ASP A 127 15.83 -0.98 4.55
C ASP A 127 17.31 -1.23 4.25
N GLU A 128 17.63 -2.29 3.53
CA GLU A 128 19.01 -2.69 3.25
C GLU A 128 19.73 -1.70 2.32
N GLU A 129 19.00 -1.08 1.41
CA GLU A 129 19.55 -0.13 0.44
C GLU A 129 19.93 1.21 1.07
N THR A 130 19.09 1.71 1.97
CA THR A 130 19.24 3.05 2.56
C THR A 130 19.69 3.02 4.01
N GLY A 131 19.57 1.88 4.69
CA GLY A 131 19.78 1.75 6.13
C GLY A 131 18.65 2.36 6.97
N PHE A 132 17.58 2.78 6.33
CA PHE A 132 16.44 3.44 6.96
C PHE A 132 15.63 2.44 7.80
N VAL A 133 15.34 2.79 9.04
CA VAL A 133 14.47 2.00 9.93
C VAL A 133 13.07 2.57 9.91
N SER A 134 12.08 1.74 9.62
CA SER A 134 10.67 2.12 9.58
C SER A 134 9.81 1.24 10.47
N LEU A 135 8.76 1.80 11.07
CA LEU A 135 7.75 1.06 11.84
C LEU A 135 6.48 0.80 11.03
N VAL A 136 6.18 1.64 10.05
CA VAL A 136 5.02 1.52 9.16
C VAL A 136 5.47 1.66 7.72
N ARG A 137 5.08 0.70 6.89
CA ARG A 137 5.42 0.67 5.46
C ARG A 137 4.23 0.35 4.60
N LEU A 138 4.20 0.92 3.40
CA LEU A 138 3.44 0.41 2.26
C LEU A 138 4.42 -0.20 1.27
N VAL A 139 4.25 -1.48 0.96
CA VAL A 139 5.07 -2.19 -0.03
C VAL A 139 4.26 -2.51 -1.28
N ASP A 140 4.95 -2.85 -2.36
CA ASP A 140 4.34 -3.03 -3.69
C ASP A 140 3.44 -1.85 -4.06
N ALA A 141 3.91 -0.65 -3.71
CA ALA A 141 3.11 0.55 -3.73
C ALA A 141 3.17 1.28 -5.07
N GLN A 142 2.11 1.99 -5.35
CA GLN A 142 1.99 2.98 -6.41
C GLN A 142 1.20 4.19 -5.88
N PHE A 143 1.30 5.31 -6.57
CA PHE A 143 0.57 6.51 -6.18
C PHE A 143 0.00 7.25 -7.39
N GLU A 144 -0.99 8.06 -7.14
CA GLU A 144 -1.59 8.99 -8.10
C GLU A 144 -1.79 10.36 -7.46
N ILE A 145 -1.72 11.42 -8.26
CA ILE A 145 -1.98 12.79 -7.80
C ILE A 145 -3.49 13.00 -7.76
N LEU A 146 -4.00 13.56 -6.66
CA LEU A 146 -5.40 13.87 -6.46
C LEU A 146 -5.78 15.24 -7.05
#